data_6448022c6de2c9dd916b7132a59c77df
#
_entry.id   6448022c6de2c9dd916b7132a59c77df
#
_cell.length_a   1.000
_cell.length_b   1.000
_cell.length_c   1.000
_cell.angle_alpha   90.00
_cell.angle_beta   90.00
_cell.angle_gamma   90.00
#
_symmetry.space_group_name_H-M   'P 1'
#
loop_
_entity.id
_entity.type
_entity.pdbx_description
1 polymer ?
#
loop_
_entity_poly.entity_id
_entity_poly.type
_entity_poly.pdbx_seq_one_letter_code
_entity_poly.pdbx_strand_id
1 'polypeptide(L)'
;DYILFVPMFFLAIYLWLESQDFGVAIVAPMVAQNEEERKTALNLLKPGLDGNEAWAFLCAGMTGALFSNGRFNIPESTFWPLGIILTGMIVRLAAAFWGNIFQQPLLLRGVRFITIINVISAGVLALELANWDLFTTKSVFGLIWLFMSCIQVGAIYGACKTANPLGCLLYTSPSPRDLSPS
;
A
#
# COMPACT_ATOMS: atom_id res chain seq x y z
N ASP A 1 -26.10 7.83 4.82
CA ASP A 1 -26.18 6.56 5.56
C ASP A 1 -24.96 6.39 6.45
N TYR A 2 -25.15 6.71 7.76
CA TYR A 2 -24.05 6.72 8.73
C TYR A 2 -23.40 5.35 8.95
N ILE A 3 -24.07 4.26 8.58
CA ILE A 3 -23.58 2.89 8.78
C ILE A 3 -22.39 2.58 7.84
N LEU A 4 -22.37 3.13 6.64
CA LEU A 4 -21.24 2.98 5.71
C LEU A 4 -19.96 3.65 6.22
N PHE A 5 -20.09 4.55 7.18
CA PHE A 5 -18.94 5.18 7.82
C PHE A 5 -18.07 4.18 8.58
N VAL A 6 -18.66 3.08 9.08
CA VAL A 6 -17.91 2.06 9.83
C VAL A 6 -16.89 1.32 8.95
N PRO A 7 -17.25 0.69 7.82
CA PRO A 7 -16.27 0.08 6.94
C PRO A 7 -15.28 1.09 6.34
N MET A 8 -15.72 2.32 6.05
CA MET A 8 -14.82 3.38 5.60
C MET A 8 -13.76 3.74 6.65
N PHE A 9 -14.12 3.76 7.92
CA PHE A 9 -13.19 4.01 9.02
C PHE A 9 -12.11 2.93 9.10
N PHE A 10 -12.49 1.64 9.02
CA PHE A 10 -11.53 0.55 9.00
C PHE A 10 -10.65 0.56 7.74
N LEU A 11 -11.22 0.91 6.59
CA LEU A 11 -10.46 1.09 5.36
C LEU A 11 -9.43 2.23 5.48
N ALA A 12 -9.81 3.34 6.08
CA ALA A 12 -8.91 4.47 6.28
C ALA A 12 -7.73 4.12 7.20
N ILE A 13 -7.98 3.40 8.29
CA ILE A 13 -6.91 2.90 9.17
C ILE A 13 -6.00 1.93 8.40
N TYR A 14 -6.58 0.98 7.67
CA TYR A 14 -5.83 0.06 6.83
C TYR A 14 -4.92 0.82 5.86
N LEU A 15 -5.47 1.76 5.10
CA LEU A 15 -4.71 2.55 4.13
C LEU A 15 -3.59 3.36 4.78
N TRP A 16 -3.84 3.92 5.94
CA TRP A 16 -2.81 4.69 6.66
C TRP A 16 -1.64 3.79 7.07
N LEU A 17 -1.92 2.68 7.74
CA LEU A 17 -0.89 1.76 8.21
C LEU A 17 -0.15 1.10 7.05
N GLU A 18 -0.89 0.64 6.06
CA GLU A 18 -0.37 -0.08 4.89
C GLU A 18 0.35 0.83 3.87
N SER A 19 0.15 2.15 3.97
CA SER A 19 0.82 3.11 3.08
C SER A 19 2.34 3.02 3.13
N GLN A 20 2.91 2.61 4.27
CA GLN A 20 4.34 2.38 4.45
C GLN A 20 4.81 1.24 3.55
N ASP A 21 4.13 0.10 3.59
CA ASP A 21 4.48 -1.09 2.83
C ASP A 21 4.18 -0.90 1.33
N PHE A 22 3.08 -0.24 1.01
CA PHE A 22 2.76 0.13 -0.38
C PHE A 22 3.86 1.01 -0.98
N GLY A 23 4.28 2.04 -0.26
CA GLY A 23 5.29 2.95 -0.75
C GLY A 23 6.65 2.28 -0.89
N VAL A 24 7.08 1.46 0.06
CA VAL A 24 8.32 0.67 -0.04
C VAL A 24 8.25 -0.28 -1.24
N ALA A 25 7.16 -1.02 -1.41
CA ALA A 25 6.99 -1.95 -2.52
C ALA A 25 7.01 -1.28 -3.90
N ILE A 26 6.53 -0.03 -3.99
CA ILE A 26 6.55 0.75 -5.23
C ILE A 26 7.94 1.33 -5.51
N VAL A 27 8.58 1.92 -4.50
CA VAL A 27 9.82 2.69 -4.65
C VAL A 27 11.06 1.80 -4.67
N ALA A 28 11.14 0.80 -3.80
CA ALA A 28 12.33 -0.03 -3.63
C ALA A 28 12.82 -0.69 -4.94
N PRO A 29 11.96 -1.24 -5.82
CA PRO A 29 12.40 -1.80 -7.10
C PRO A 29 12.98 -0.77 -8.08
N MET A 30 12.72 0.53 -7.85
CA MET A 30 13.25 1.60 -8.70
C MET A 30 14.63 2.06 -8.25
N VAL A 31 14.91 1.94 -6.95
CA VAL A 31 16.11 2.49 -6.30
C VAL A 31 17.17 1.40 -6.09
N ALA A 32 16.76 0.16 -5.81
CA ALA A 32 17.65 -0.96 -5.56
C ALA A 32 18.45 -1.35 -6.82
N GLN A 33 19.74 -1.02 -6.83
CA GLN A 33 20.63 -1.24 -7.98
C GLN A 33 21.33 -2.60 -7.92
N ASN A 34 21.64 -3.08 -6.71
CA ASN A 34 22.38 -4.33 -6.48
C ASN A 34 21.53 -5.37 -5.72
N GLU A 35 22.09 -6.60 -5.60
CA GLU A 35 21.40 -7.72 -4.93
C GLU A 35 21.19 -7.49 -3.44
N GLU A 36 22.13 -6.84 -2.78
CA GLU A 36 22.06 -6.56 -1.34
C GLU A 36 20.94 -5.57 -1.02
N GLU A 37 20.81 -4.54 -1.84
CA GLU A 37 19.74 -3.55 -1.74
C GLU A 37 18.38 -4.18 -2.01
N ARG A 38 18.28 -5.10 -2.97
CA ARG A 38 17.04 -5.84 -3.26
C ARG A 38 16.64 -6.76 -2.10
N LYS A 39 17.62 -7.44 -1.47
CA LYS A 39 17.38 -8.24 -0.26
C LYS A 39 16.90 -7.36 0.88
N THR A 40 17.53 -6.21 1.08
CA THR A 40 17.12 -5.23 2.09
C THR A 40 15.69 -4.75 1.85
N ALA A 41 15.35 -4.40 0.60
CA ALA A 41 14.00 -4.00 0.22
C ALA A 41 12.95 -5.08 0.52
N LEU A 42 13.24 -6.35 0.17
CA LEU A 42 12.36 -7.48 0.51
C LEU A 42 12.24 -7.70 2.02
N ASN A 43 13.31 -7.49 2.76
CA ASN A 43 13.30 -7.61 4.22
C ASN A 43 12.48 -6.50 4.88
N LEU A 44 12.40 -5.31 4.30
CA LEU A 44 11.53 -4.23 4.77
C LEU A 44 10.03 -4.57 4.62
N LEU A 45 9.69 -5.42 3.64
CA LEU A 45 8.32 -5.87 3.39
C LEU A 45 7.93 -7.10 4.24
N LYS A 46 8.90 -7.76 4.90
CA LYS A 46 8.66 -8.96 5.70
C LYS A 46 7.88 -8.76 7.01
N PRO A 47 7.99 -7.63 7.69
CA PRO A 47 7.23 -7.39 8.92
C PRO A 47 5.72 -7.29 8.73
N GLY A 48 5.24 -7.44 7.51
CA GLY A 48 3.86 -7.27 7.10
C GLY A 48 2.80 -8.15 7.75
N LEU A 49 3.09 -8.83 8.86
CA LEU A 49 2.09 -9.38 9.78
C LEU A 49 1.97 -8.49 11.03
N ASP A 50 2.18 -7.20 10.87
CA ASP A 50 2.14 -6.22 11.97
C ASP A 50 0.71 -5.91 12.47
N GLY A 51 -0.27 -6.67 11.98
CA GLY A 51 -1.69 -6.44 12.31
C GLY A 51 -2.38 -5.43 11.38
N ASN A 52 -1.67 -4.87 10.40
CA ASN A 52 -2.26 -3.94 9.40
C ASN A 52 -3.35 -4.63 8.59
N GLU A 53 -3.12 -5.89 8.22
CA GLU A 53 -4.06 -6.70 7.47
C GLU A 53 -5.37 -6.97 8.25
N ALA A 54 -5.32 -6.99 9.56
CA ALA A 54 -6.51 -7.15 10.39
C ALA A 54 -7.55 -6.07 10.10
N TRP A 55 -7.13 -4.84 9.81
CA TRP A 55 -8.02 -3.75 9.46
C TRP A 55 -8.70 -3.93 8.10
N ALA A 56 -7.99 -4.54 7.12
CA ALA A 56 -8.60 -4.93 5.85
C ALA A 56 -9.66 -6.02 6.04
N PHE A 57 -9.38 -7.02 6.86
CA PHE A 57 -10.36 -8.07 7.20
C PHE A 57 -11.56 -7.51 7.96
N LEU A 58 -11.36 -6.57 8.87
CA LEU A 58 -12.45 -5.87 9.56
C LEU A 58 -13.30 -5.07 8.58
N CYS A 59 -12.68 -4.33 7.66
CA CYS A 59 -13.41 -3.64 6.59
C CYS A 59 -14.24 -4.62 5.75
N ALA A 60 -13.64 -5.74 5.31
CA ALA A 60 -14.32 -6.76 4.53
C ALA A 60 -15.47 -7.41 5.30
N GLY A 61 -15.23 -7.79 6.56
CA GLY A 61 -16.23 -8.41 7.42
C GLY A 61 -17.41 -7.49 7.70
N MET A 62 -17.15 -6.22 7.98
CA MET A 62 -18.20 -5.22 8.19
C MET A 62 -18.98 -4.94 6.92
N THR A 63 -18.31 -4.84 5.77
CA THR A 63 -18.97 -4.70 4.48
C THR A 63 -19.89 -5.90 4.22
N GLY A 64 -19.38 -7.13 4.39
CA GLY A 64 -20.15 -8.36 4.24
C GLY A 64 -21.34 -8.46 5.19
N ALA A 65 -21.17 -8.06 6.47
CA ALA A 65 -22.24 -8.06 7.46
C ALA A 65 -23.37 -7.07 7.11
N LEU A 66 -23.02 -5.92 6.52
CA LEU A 66 -24.01 -4.93 6.06
C LEU A 66 -24.83 -5.47 4.88
N PHE A 67 -24.19 -6.28 4.00
CA PHE A 67 -24.88 -6.94 2.89
C PHE A 67 -25.83 -8.04 3.33
N SER A 68 -25.40 -8.90 4.25
CA SER A 68 -26.17 -10.08 4.67
C SER A 68 -27.51 -9.74 5.29
N ASN A 69 -27.65 -8.54 5.85
CA ASN A 69 -28.89 -8.08 6.47
C ASN A 69 -29.93 -7.49 5.49
N GLY A 70 -29.65 -7.43 4.19
CA GLY A 70 -30.55 -6.90 3.16
C GLY A 70 -30.96 -5.43 3.32
N ARG A 71 -30.34 -4.72 4.29
CA ARG A 71 -30.69 -3.33 4.63
C ARG A 71 -30.03 -2.29 3.74
N PHE A 72 -28.98 -2.69 3.02
CA PHE A 72 -28.20 -1.80 2.16
C PHE A 72 -27.94 -2.45 0.81
N ASN A 73 -28.35 -1.75 -0.25
CA ASN A 73 -27.94 -2.06 -1.62
C ASN A 73 -26.54 -1.48 -1.84
N ILE A 74 -25.51 -2.21 -1.42
CA ILE A 74 -24.15 -1.89 -1.84
C ILE A 74 -23.98 -2.45 -3.24
N PRO A 75 -23.49 -1.68 -4.21
CA PRO A 75 -23.29 -2.17 -5.58
C PRO A 75 -22.40 -3.42 -5.58
N GLU A 76 -22.70 -4.41 -6.43
CA GLU A 76 -21.83 -5.58 -6.63
C GLU A 76 -20.41 -5.16 -7.05
N SER A 77 -20.27 -4.00 -7.67
CA SER A 77 -18.99 -3.38 -8.01
C SER A 77 -18.03 -3.23 -6.81
N THR A 78 -18.55 -3.07 -5.59
CA THR A 78 -17.74 -2.94 -4.36
C THR A 78 -16.96 -4.22 -4.01
N PHE A 79 -17.44 -5.40 -4.42
CA PHE A 79 -16.76 -6.66 -4.10
C PHE A 79 -15.48 -6.87 -4.90
N TRP A 80 -15.40 -6.36 -6.13
CA TRP A 80 -14.21 -6.54 -6.96
C TRP A 80 -12.98 -5.85 -6.39
N PRO A 81 -13.00 -4.55 -6.05
CA PRO A 81 -11.85 -3.90 -5.44
C PRO A 81 -11.46 -4.53 -4.10
N LEU A 82 -12.45 -4.95 -3.28
CA LEU A 82 -12.18 -5.65 -2.04
C LEU A 82 -11.47 -6.99 -2.26
N GLY A 83 -11.94 -7.79 -3.21
CA GLY A 83 -11.32 -9.07 -3.58
C GLY A 83 -9.89 -8.89 -4.10
N ILE A 84 -9.64 -7.84 -4.88
CA ILE A 84 -8.30 -7.51 -5.38
C ILE A 84 -7.36 -7.12 -4.23
N ILE A 85 -7.83 -6.31 -3.28
CA ILE A 85 -7.04 -5.93 -2.10
C ILE A 85 -6.63 -7.17 -1.31
N LEU A 86 -7.57 -8.05 -0.98
CA LEU A 86 -7.30 -9.25 -0.19
C LEU A 86 -6.36 -10.22 -0.94
N THR A 87 -6.59 -10.43 -2.23
CA THR A 87 -5.74 -11.28 -3.06
C THR A 87 -4.32 -10.73 -3.16
N GLY A 88 -4.18 -9.44 -3.44
CA GLY A 88 -2.89 -8.79 -3.56
C GLY A 88 -2.12 -8.77 -2.23
N MET A 89 -2.81 -8.64 -1.10
CA MET A 89 -2.23 -8.79 0.23
C MET A 89 -1.63 -10.18 0.42
N ILE A 90 -2.37 -11.24 0.09
CA ILE A 90 -1.89 -12.63 0.18
C ILE A 90 -0.67 -12.84 -0.73
N VAL A 91 -0.69 -12.31 -1.95
CA VAL A 91 0.43 -12.46 -2.89
C VAL A 91 1.68 -11.71 -2.41
N ARG A 92 1.54 -10.51 -1.84
CA ARG A 92 2.67 -9.76 -1.26
C ARG A 92 3.26 -10.51 -0.07
N LEU A 93 2.41 -11.04 0.80
CA LEU A 93 2.82 -11.83 1.95
C LEU A 93 3.58 -13.09 1.50
N ALA A 94 3.04 -13.84 0.54
CA ALA A 94 3.71 -14.99 -0.05
C ALA A 94 5.06 -14.62 -0.66
N ALA A 95 5.14 -13.51 -1.39
CA ALA A 95 6.38 -13.02 -1.97
C ALA A 95 7.43 -12.66 -0.90
N ALA A 96 7.04 -12.07 0.21
CA ALA A 96 7.93 -11.75 1.31
C ALA A 96 8.49 -13.00 2.00
N PHE A 97 7.67 -14.06 2.18
CA PHE A 97 8.12 -15.31 2.78
C PHE A 97 9.00 -16.15 1.85
N TRP A 98 8.65 -16.24 0.56
CA TRP A 98 9.37 -17.06 -0.42
C TRP A 98 10.39 -16.30 -1.25
N GLY A 99 10.63 -15.04 -0.96
CA GLY A 99 11.55 -14.18 -1.72
C GLY A 99 12.99 -14.68 -1.83
N ASN A 100 13.41 -15.59 -0.95
CA ASN A 100 14.72 -16.22 -1.01
C ASN A 100 14.81 -17.35 -2.07
N ILE A 101 13.67 -17.85 -2.55
CA ILE A 101 13.56 -19.00 -3.47
C ILE A 101 13.48 -18.51 -4.92
N PHE A 102 12.88 -17.35 -5.15
CA PHE A 102 12.65 -16.80 -6.49
C PHE A 102 13.73 -15.79 -6.89
N GLN A 103 13.88 -15.61 -8.20
CA GLN A 103 14.75 -14.57 -8.74
C GLN A 103 14.30 -13.19 -8.27
N GLN A 104 15.07 -12.56 -7.42
CA GLN A 104 14.71 -11.32 -6.73
C GLN A 104 14.24 -10.17 -7.63
N PRO A 105 14.84 -9.89 -8.81
CA PRO A 105 14.40 -8.77 -9.63
C PRO A 105 13.01 -8.97 -10.23
N LEU A 106 12.64 -10.21 -10.60
CA LEU A 106 11.31 -10.52 -11.11
C LEU A 106 10.25 -10.43 -10.01
N LEU A 107 10.59 -10.96 -8.83
CA LEU A 107 9.73 -10.92 -7.66
C LEU A 107 9.40 -9.48 -7.24
N LEU A 108 10.42 -8.61 -7.14
CA LEU A 108 10.21 -7.20 -6.79
C LEU A 108 9.35 -6.45 -7.81
N ARG A 109 9.52 -6.74 -9.11
CA ARG A 109 8.66 -6.17 -10.16
C ARG A 109 7.21 -6.64 -10.02
N GLY A 110 7.01 -7.92 -9.72
CA GLY A 110 5.69 -8.50 -9.48
C GLY A 110 5.01 -7.90 -8.26
N VAL A 111 5.72 -7.78 -7.15
CA VAL A 111 5.24 -7.15 -5.90
C VAL A 111 4.86 -5.70 -6.16
N ARG A 112 5.71 -4.94 -6.87
CA ARG A 112 5.40 -3.55 -7.25
C ARG A 112 4.11 -3.46 -8.06
N PHE A 113 3.96 -4.29 -9.10
CA PHE A 113 2.78 -4.27 -9.96
C PHE A 113 1.49 -4.55 -9.18
N ILE A 114 1.50 -5.61 -8.37
CA ILE A 114 0.38 -5.97 -7.50
C ILE A 114 0.06 -4.87 -6.50
N THR A 115 1.08 -4.25 -5.92
CA THR A 115 0.89 -3.15 -4.98
C THR A 115 0.23 -1.93 -5.63
N ILE A 116 0.64 -1.57 -6.84
CA ILE A 116 -0.01 -0.47 -7.59
C ILE A 116 -1.49 -0.79 -7.80
N ILE A 117 -1.82 -2.01 -8.22
CA ILE A 117 -3.21 -2.44 -8.39
C ILE A 117 -3.97 -2.36 -7.06
N ASN A 118 -3.36 -2.77 -5.95
CA ASN A 118 -3.98 -2.70 -4.63
C ASN A 118 -4.28 -1.27 -4.19
N VAL A 119 -3.35 -0.33 -4.38
CA VAL A 119 -3.57 1.08 -4.03
C VAL A 119 -4.73 1.67 -4.85
N ILE A 120 -4.76 1.37 -6.15
CA ILE A 120 -5.86 1.81 -7.02
C ILE A 120 -7.18 1.19 -6.55
N SER A 121 -7.21 -0.12 -6.29
CA SER A 121 -8.42 -0.82 -5.83
C SER A 121 -8.91 -0.31 -4.48
N ALA A 122 -8.00 0.00 -3.56
CA ALA A 122 -8.37 0.58 -2.26
C ALA A 122 -8.96 1.99 -2.41
N GLY A 123 -8.44 2.80 -3.32
CA GLY A 123 -9.00 4.08 -3.66
C GLY A 123 -10.40 3.97 -4.30
N VAL A 124 -10.57 3.02 -5.25
CA VAL A 124 -11.88 2.74 -5.86
C VAL A 124 -12.88 2.28 -4.81
N LEU A 125 -12.49 1.37 -3.91
CA LEU A 125 -13.34 0.93 -2.80
C LEU A 125 -13.76 2.10 -1.90
N ALA A 126 -12.85 3.02 -1.60
CA ALA A 126 -13.18 4.20 -0.81
C ALA A 126 -14.21 5.11 -1.52
N LEU A 127 -14.09 5.28 -2.84
CA LEU A 127 -15.06 6.07 -3.64
C LEU A 127 -16.42 5.39 -3.71
N GLU A 128 -16.46 4.07 -3.91
CA GLU A 128 -17.71 3.29 -3.92
C GLU A 128 -18.42 3.37 -2.56
N LEU A 129 -17.71 3.20 -1.46
CA LEU A 129 -18.28 3.33 -0.12
C LEU A 129 -18.73 4.76 0.19
N ALA A 130 -18.07 5.76 -0.36
CA ALA A 130 -18.50 7.16 -0.26
C ALA A 130 -19.64 7.53 -1.20
N ASN A 131 -20.05 6.61 -2.07
CA ASN A 131 -21.04 6.82 -3.13
C ASN A 131 -20.67 7.99 -4.07
N TRP A 132 -19.40 8.04 -4.46
CA TRP A 132 -18.84 9.04 -5.37
C TRP A 132 -18.57 8.44 -6.74
N ASP A 133 -18.96 9.16 -7.79
CA ASP A 133 -18.65 8.74 -9.16
C ASP A 133 -17.14 8.71 -9.41
N LEU A 134 -16.65 7.58 -9.95
CA LEU A 134 -15.24 7.33 -10.20
C LEU A 134 -14.60 8.35 -11.16
N PHE A 135 -15.37 8.83 -12.15
CA PHE A 135 -14.87 9.70 -13.22
C PHE A 135 -15.03 11.20 -12.93
N THR A 136 -15.39 11.59 -11.71
CA THR A 136 -15.40 13.00 -11.35
C THR A 136 -13.98 13.51 -11.14
N THR A 137 -13.75 14.79 -11.45
CA THR A 137 -12.45 15.45 -11.23
C THR A 137 -11.96 15.27 -9.80
N LYS A 138 -12.86 15.37 -8.82
CA LYS A 138 -12.53 15.20 -7.38
C LYS A 138 -12.03 13.79 -7.08
N SER A 139 -12.67 12.75 -7.65
CA SER A 139 -12.30 11.36 -7.45
C SER A 139 -10.94 11.05 -8.05
N VAL A 140 -10.68 11.54 -9.26
CA VAL A 140 -9.37 11.37 -9.93
C VAL A 140 -8.26 12.05 -9.11
N PHE A 141 -8.47 13.29 -8.64
CA PHE A 141 -7.51 13.95 -7.77
C PHE A 141 -7.30 13.20 -6.44
N GLY A 142 -8.37 12.66 -5.85
CA GLY A 142 -8.30 11.85 -4.63
C GLY A 142 -7.45 10.59 -4.81
N LEU A 143 -7.62 9.88 -5.93
CA LEU A 143 -6.81 8.70 -6.26
C LEU A 143 -5.33 9.05 -6.48
N ILE A 144 -5.05 10.12 -7.21
CA ILE A 144 -3.68 10.60 -7.42
C ILE A 144 -3.04 10.97 -6.08
N TRP A 145 -3.77 11.71 -5.24
CA TRP A 145 -3.29 12.13 -3.93
C TRP A 145 -3.01 10.93 -3.00
N LEU A 146 -3.90 9.93 -2.98
CA LEU A 146 -3.69 8.69 -2.24
C LEU A 146 -2.41 7.99 -2.70
N PHE A 147 -2.23 7.84 -4.02
CA PHE A 147 -1.06 7.17 -4.59
C PHE A 147 0.24 7.89 -4.24
N MET A 148 0.27 9.20 -4.39
CA MET A 148 1.44 10.03 -4.04
C MET A 148 1.74 10.00 -2.54
N SER A 149 0.71 9.99 -1.69
CA SER A 149 0.86 9.87 -0.23
C SER A 149 1.48 8.52 0.16
N CYS A 150 1.06 7.41 -0.46
CA CYS A 150 1.68 6.09 -0.24
C CYS A 150 3.17 6.10 -0.61
N ILE A 151 3.53 6.67 -1.77
CA ILE A 151 4.94 6.79 -2.19
C ILE A 151 5.74 7.58 -1.16
N GLN A 152 5.23 8.73 -0.73
CA GLN A 152 5.92 9.62 0.22
C GLN A 152 6.12 8.93 1.59
N VAL A 153 5.08 8.33 2.13
CA VAL A 153 5.15 7.65 3.43
C VAL A 153 6.11 6.46 3.38
N GLY A 154 6.05 5.65 2.31
CA GLY A 154 6.96 4.51 2.14
C GLY A 154 8.41 4.93 1.91
N ALA A 155 8.66 6.02 1.20
CA ALA A 155 10.00 6.55 1.03
C ALA A 155 10.59 7.01 2.38
N ILE A 156 9.81 7.72 3.20
CA ILE A 156 10.22 8.14 4.54
C ILE A 156 10.47 6.92 5.44
N TYR A 157 9.56 5.94 5.44
CA TYR A 157 9.71 4.71 6.23
C TYR A 157 10.96 3.93 5.83
N GLY A 158 11.17 3.72 4.53
CA GLY A 158 12.36 3.07 3.99
C GLY A 158 13.65 3.80 4.40
N ALA A 159 13.66 5.13 4.30
CA ALA A 159 14.79 5.95 4.73
C ALA A 159 15.10 5.83 6.23
N CYS A 160 14.07 5.81 7.08
CA CYS A 160 14.23 5.67 8.53
C CYS A 160 14.71 4.28 8.97
N LYS A 161 14.31 3.23 8.23
CA LYS A 161 14.65 1.83 8.57
C LYS A 161 15.97 1.37 8.01
N THR A 162 16.45 1.99 6.92
CA THR A 162 17.75 1.68 6.33
C THR A 162 18.79 2.67 6.87
N ALA A 163 19.56 2.23 7.87
CA ALA A 163 20.73 2.98 8.37
C ALA A 163 21.91 3.02 7.36
N ASN A 164 21.70 2.59 6.11
CA ASN A 164 22.66 2.44 5.03
C ASN A 164 22.51 3.56 3.97
N PRO A 165 23.46 3.69 3.00
CA PRO A 165 23.43 4.69 1.92
C PRO A 165 22.12 4.78 1.15
N LEU A 166 21.31 3.72 1.12
CA LEU A 166 19.95 3.73 0.56
C LEU A 166 19.03 4.70 1.29
N GLY A 167 19.15 4.82 2.60
CA GLY A 167 18.42 5.80 3.40
C GLY A 167 18.80 7.23 3.01
N CYS A 168 20.07 7.48 2.72
CA CYS A 168 20.55 8.76 2.21
C CYS A 168 20.02 9.09 0.80
N LEU A 169 19.94 8.11 -0.10
CA LEU A 169 19.41 8.31 -1.46
C LEU A 169 17.92 8.65 -1.49
N LEU A 170 17.15 8.13 -0.52
CA LEU A 170 15.72 8.45 -0.36
C LEU A 170 15.50 9.83 0.26
N TYR A 171 16.52 10.41 0.90
CA TYR A 171 16.41 11.67 1.65
C TYR A 171 17.39 12.75 1.15
N THR A 172 17.91 12.65 -0.06
CA THR A 172 18.90 13.60 -0.56
C THR A 172 18.34 15.00 -0.80
N SER A 173 18.37 15.75 0.27
CA SER A 173 18.84 17.15 0.19
C SER A 173 20.26 17.14 0.77
N PRO A 174 21.30 17.52 0.04
CA PRO A 174 22.65 17.61 0.61
C PRO A 174 22.60 18.62 1.76
N SER A 175 22.95 18.13 2.96
CA SER A 175 23.07 19.02 4.11
C SER A 175 24.19 20.03 3.83
N PRO A 176 23.99 21.32 4.15
CA PRO A 176 25.07 22.32 4.05
C PRO A 176 26.35 21.95 4.83
N ARG A 177 26.28 20.96 5.74
CA ARG A 177 27.43 20.47 6.53
C ARG A 177 28.35 19.53 5.74
N ASP A 178 27.84 18.92 4.66
CA ASP A 178 28.64 17.99 3.85
C ASP A 178 29.47 18.74 2.79
N LEU A 179 29.35 20.06 2.72
CA LEU A 179 30.06 20.94 1.79
C LEU A 179 31.25 21.69 2.44
N SER A 180 31.60 21.42 3.70
CA SER A 180 32.78 22.02 4.31
C SER A 180 34.01 21.18 3.98
N PRO A 181 34.94 21.68 3.15
CA PRO A 181 36.23 21.02 2.94
C PRO A 181 37.04 21.10 4.24
N SER A 182 37.48 19.95 4.72
CA SER A 182 38.47 19.81 5.80
C SER A 182 39.82 20.27 5.34
#